data_7e58edfdb7aefb3214eb709dc447123c
#
_entry.id   7e58edfdb7aefb3214eb709dc447123c
#
_cell.length_a   1.000
_cell.length_b   1.000
_cell.length_c   1.000
_cell.angle_alpha   90.00
_cell.angle_beta   90.00
_cell.angle_gamma   90.00
#
_symmetry.space_group_name_H-M   'P 1'
#
loop_
_entity.id
_entity.type
_entity.pdbx_description
1 polymer ?
#
loop_
_entity_poly.entity_id
_entity_poly.type
_entity_poly.pdbx_seq_one_letter_code
_entity_poly.pdbx_strand_id
1 'polypeptide(L)'
;YKKVRRFMNLLFLRRAYEKAAAENPALERIFAQERDQANVQMTLNSENYTLASEPKSNLYGALYSVLATDDPSQRKSMHYIGCCIGRAAYLMDKAESFLRDKLRKRYNVFLANGITNPEAAVESARRQALAAANDLVRAYNLLDIKLNRTLLDNIMILGLRHAVDPFQENQPVSWELP
;
A
#
# COMPACT_ATOMS: atom_id res chain seq x y z
N TYR A 1 9.39 -17.01 -27.29
CA TYR A 1 8.61 -15.80 -27.66
C TYR A 1 8.30 -14.91 -26.45
N LYS A 2 7.76 -15.44 -25.36
CA LYS A 2 7.45 -14.67 -24.14
C LYS A 2 8.69 -14.03 -23.47
N LYS A 3 9.83 -14.72 -23.45
CA LYS A 3 11.09 -14.21 -22.88
C LYS A 3 11.67 -13.06 -23.72
N VAL A 4 11.64 -13.17 -25.04
CA VAL A 4 12.13 -12.14 -25.95
C VAL A 4 11.26 -10.87 -25.86
N ARG A 5 9.92 -11.01 -25.85
CA ARG A 5 9.00 -9.89 -25.68
C ARG A 5 9.21 -9.17 -24.33
N ARG A 6 9.46 -9.94 -23.26
CA ARG A 6 9.76 -9.38 -21.94
C ARG A 6 11.08 -8.61 -21.92
N PHE A 7 12.10 -9.12 -22.61
CA PHE A 7 13.39 -8.46 -22.77
C PHE A 7 13.28 -7.16 -23.59
N MET A 8 12.57 -7.19 -24.69
CA MET A 8 12.31 -5.98 -25.51
C MET A 8 11.53 -4.92 -24.73
N ASN A 9 10.47 -5.32 -24.02
CA ASN A 9 9.72 -4.39 -23.17
C ASN A 9 10.61 -3.75 -22.06
N LEU A 10 11.53 -4.52 -21.47
CA LEU A 10 12.48 -4.00 -20.50
C LEU A 10 13.44 -2.97 -21.09
N LEU A 11 13.90 -3.15 -22.33
CA LEU A 11 14.78 -2.19 -23.02
C LEU A 11 14.05 -0.86 -23.32
N PHE A 12 12.79 -0.91 -23.77
CA PHE A 12 12.00 0.29 -24.01
C PHE A 12 11.64 1.00 -22.70
N LEU A 13 11.21 0.24 -21.69
CA LEU A 13 10.88 0.79 -20.37
C LEU A 13 12.10 1.36 -19.66
N ARG A 14 13.30 0.79 -19.89
CA ARG A 14 14.53 1.30 -19.28
C ARG A 14 14.82 2.75 -19.68
N ARG A 15 14.74 3.07 -20.98
CA ARG A 15 14.96 4.46 -21.44
C ARG A 15 13.92 5.43 -20.89
N ALA A 16 12.64 5.02 -20.86
CA ALA A 16 11.58 5.82 -20.28
C ALA A 16 11.80 6.04 -18.77
N TYR A 17 12.22 4.99 -18.07
CA TYR A 17 12.55 5.05 -16.66
C TYR A 17 13.74 5.97 -16.38
N GLU A 18 14.86 5.82 -17.11
CA GLU A 18 16.06 6.64 -16.97
C GLU A 18 15.75 8.12 -17.19
N LYS A 19 14.89 8.43 -18.18
CA LYS A 19 14.41 9.81 -18.42
C LYS A 19 13.56 10.31 -17.25
N ALA A 20 12.56 9.56 -16.80
CA ALA A 20 11.70 9.92 -15.69
C ALA A 20 12.48 10.09 -14.37
N ALA A 21 13.45 9.20 -14.12
CA ALA A 21 14.32 9.27 -12.94
C ALA A 21 15.21 10.52 -12.95
N ALA A 22 15.75 10.89 -14.12
CA ALA A 22 16.55 12.10 -14.27
C ALA A 22 15.70 13.38 -14.06
N GLU A 23 14.46 13.38 -14.52
CA GLU A 23 13.52 14.49 -14.31
C GLU A 23 12.99 14.57 -12.87
N ASN A 24 12.99 13.45 -12.13
CA ASN A 24 12.41 13.33 -10.79
C ASN A 24 13.35 12.67 -9.78
N PRO A 25 14.53 13.24 -9.49
CA PRO A 25 15.55 12.61 -8.63
C PRO A 25 15.06 12.44 -7.17
N ALA A 26 14.09 13.24 -6.73
CA ALA A 26 13.50 13.09 -5.41
C ALA A 26 12.66 11.82 -5.29
N LEU A 27 11.86 11.49 -6.32
CA LEU A 27 11.09 10.26 -6.36
C LEU A 27 12.00 9.03 -6.44
N GLU A 28 13.08 9.10 -7.23
CA GLU A 28 14.04 7.99 -7.32
C GLU A 28 14.67 7.66 -5.97
N ARG A 29 15.01 8.68 -5.17
CA ARG A 29 15.50 8.48 -3.80
C ARG A 29 14.47 7.80 -2.90
N ILE A 30 13.19 8.16 -3.00
CA ILE A 30 12.11 7.54 -2.24
C ILE A 30 11.99 6.05 -2.60
N PHE A 31 12.03 5.70 -3.88
CA PHE A 31 11.97 4.29 -4.33
C PHE A 31 13.21 3.49 -3.92
N ALA A 32 14.41 4.09 -3.96
CA ALA A 32 15.64 3.45 -3.51
C ALA A 32 15.59 3.15 -2.01
N GLN A 33 15.15 4.11 -1.22
CA GLN A 33 15.01 3.97 0.23
C GLN A 33 14.00 2.86 0.61
N GLU A 34 12.84 2.80 -0.07
CA GLU A 34 11.86 1.73 0.15
C GLU A 34 12.47 0.36 -0.11
N ARG A 35 13.18 0.22 -1.24
CA ARG A 35 13.80 -1.05 -1.63
C ARG A 35 14.83 -1.51 -0.60
N ASP A 36 15.66 -0.60 -0.07
CA ASP A 36 16.67 -0.93 0.92
C ASP A 36 16.03 -1.33 2.26
N GLN A 37 15.03 -0.59 2.72
CA GLN A 37 14.27 -0.93 3.92
C GLN A 37 13.52 -2.26 3.79
N ALA A 38 12.93 -2.54 2.63
CA ALA A 38 12.26 -3.81 2.37
C ALA A 38 13.24 -5.00 2.43
N ASN A 39 14.45 -4.84 1.90
CA ASN A 39 15.50 -5.85 1.99
C ASN A 39 15.92 -6.14 3.45
N VAL A 40 16.01 -5.12 4.29
CA VAL A 40 16.28 -5.28 5.73
C VAL A 40 15.18 -6.11 6.39
N GLN A 41 13.91 -5.78 6.17
CA GLN A 41 12.78 -6.53 6.77
C GLN A 41 12.72 -7.99 6.28
N MET A 42 13.05 -8.23 5.02
CA MET A 42 13.16 -9.59 4.48
C MET A 42 14.32 -10.37 5.13
N THR A 43 15.48 -9.74 5.33
CA THR A 43 16.66 -10.36 5.95
C THR A 43 16.40 -10.69 7.42
N LEU A 44 15.70 -9.82 8.14
CA LEU A 44 15.32 -10.02 9.53
C LEU A 44 14.18 -11.05 9.70
N ASN A 45 13.56 -11.51 8.61
CA ASN A 45 12.38 -12.36 8.63
C ASN A 45 11.30 -11.86 9.59
N SER A 46 10.98 -10.56 9.49
CA SER A 46 10.12 -9.85 10.44
C SER A 46 8.75 -10.52 10.57
N GLU A 47 8.34 -10.84 11.79
CA GLU A 47 7.01 -11.37 12.11
C GLU A 47 6.00 -10.23 12.36
N ASN A 48 6.47 -9.02 12.61
CA ASN A 48 5.64 -7.88 12.92
C ASN A 48 5.05 -7.26 11.64
N TYR A 49 3.72 -7.29 11.52
CA TYR A 49 3.00 -6.75 10.36
C TYR A 49 3.28 -5.26 10.10
N THR A 50 3.42 -4.47 11.17
CA THR A 50 3.70 -3.03 11.06
C THR A 50 5.09 -2.82 10.49
N LEU A 51 6.11 -3.43 11.07
CA LEU A 51 7.50 -3.31 10.60
C LEU A 51 7.67 -3.87 9.19
N ALA A 52 7.07 -5.02 8.89
CA ALA A 52 7.14 -5.63 7.57
C ALA A 52 6.50 -4.77 6.47
N SER A 53 5.43 -4.02 6.79
CA SER A 53 4.73 -3.14 5.85
C SER A 53 5.31 -1.73 5.79
N GLU A 54 6.16 -1.35 6.75
CA GLU A 54 6.69 0.02 6.89
C GLU A 54 7.37 0.56 5.63
N PRO A 55 8.23 -0.20 4.91
CA PRO A 55 8.87 0.31 3.69
C PRO A 55 7.84 0.75 2.65
N LYS A 56 6.83 -0.09 2.38
CA LYS A 56 5.74 0.22 1.45
C LYS A 56 4.86 1.37 1.96
N SER A 57 4.59 1.40 3.25
CA SER A 57 3.86 2.47 3.93
C SER A 57 4.56 3.82 3.74
N ASN A 58 5.85 3.88 4.03
CA ASN A 58 6.67 5.09 3.89
C ASN A 58 6.78 5.56 2.43
N LEU A 59 6.93 4.63 1.48
CA LEU A 59 6.92 4.95 0.04
C LEU A 59 5.62 5.68 -0.34
N TYR A 60 4.47 5.10 -0.02
CA TYR A 60 3.17 5.72 -0.36
C TYR A 60 2.95 7.02 0.41
N GLY A 61 3.36 7.10 1.68
CA GLY A 61 3.32 8.33 2.46
C GLY A 61 4.12 9.45 1.81
N ALA A 62 5.34 9.17 1.38
CA ALA A 62 6.20 10.14 0.68
C ALA A 62 5.60 10.58 -0.66
N LEU A 63 5.08 9.63 -1.46
CA LEU A 63 4.43 9.95 -2.74
C LEU A 63 3.19 10.85 -2.56
N TYR A 64 2.34 10.53 -1.59
CA TYR A 64 1.15 11.35 -1.31
C TYR A 64 1.50 12.72 -0.75
N SER A 65 2.59 12.84 0.01
CA SER A 65 3.09 14.13 0.50
C SER A 65 3.49 15.09 -0.63
N VAL A 66 4.03 14.57 -1.73
CA VAL A 66 4.42 15.38 -2.90
C VAL A 66 3.19 15.97 -3.60
N LEU A 67 2.01 15.31 -3.49
CA LEU A 67 0.75 15.77 -4.08
C LEU A 67 0.05 16.83 -3.22
N ALA A 68 0.49 17.02 -1.97
CA ALA A 68 -0.11 18.00 -1.08
C ALA A 68 0.28 19.44 -1.45
N THR A 69 -0.58 20.37 -1.07
CA THR A 69 -0.33 21.81 -1.17
C THR A 69 0.82 22.23 -0.24
N ASP A 70 1.16 23.53 -0.25
CA ASP A 70 2.20 24.09 0.65
C ASP A 70 1.80 24.12 2.13
N ASP A 71 0.53 23.80 2.46
CA ASP A 71 0.07 23.68 3.84
C ASP A 71 0.70 22.47 4.54
N PRO A 72 1.52 22.68 5.61
CA PRO A 72 2.18 21.61 6.33
C PRO A 72 1.21 20.63 7.01
N SER A 73 0.02 21.09 7.41
CA SER A 73 -1.01 20.26 8.04
C SER A 73 -1.61 19.28 7.02
N GLN A 74 -1.99 19.79 5.86
CA GLN A 74 -2.50 18.95 4.77
C GLN A 74 -1.43 17.96 4.29
N ARG A 75 -0.17 18.39 4.21
CA ARG A 75 0.95 17.51 3.84
C ARG A 75 1.11 16.34 4.81
N LYS A 76 1.00 16.58 6.13
CA LYS A 76 1.03 15.52 7.14
C LYS A 76 -0.15 14.54 7.00
N SER A 77 -1.36 15.06 6.79
CA SER A 77 -2.55 14.24 6.58
C SER A 77 -2.44 13.40 5.31
N MET A 78 -1.97 13.97 4.21
CA MET A 78 -1.73 13.24 2.95
C MET A 78 -0.65 12.18 3.12
N HIS A 79 0.44 12.48 3.83
CA HIS A 79 1.46 11.49 4.17
C HIS A 79 0.85 10.30 4.91
N TYR A 80 0.06 10.56 5.96
CA TYR A 80 -0.55 9.50 6.76
C TYR A 80 -1.55 8.66 5.96
N ILE A 81 -2.38 9.30 5.12
CA ILE A 81 -3.28 8.62 4.17
C ILE A 81 -2.47 7.68 3.26
N GLY A 82 -1.39 8.17 2.67
CA GLY A 82 -0.49 7.35 1.86
C GLY A 82 0.07 6.15 2.64
N CYS A 83 0.51 6.38 3.88
CA CYS A 83 1.01 5.31 4.75
C CYS A 83 -0.05 4.21 4.98
N CYS A 84 -1.30 4.58 5.23
CA CYS A 84 -2.40 3.63 5.41
C CYS A 84 -2.65 2.80 4.13
N ILE A 85 -2.67 3.45 2.97
CA ILE A 85 -2.82 2.78 1.66
C ILE A 85 -1.65 1.80 1.43
N GLY A 86 -0.43 2.26 1.64
CA GLY A 86 0.77 1.44 1.45
C GLY A 86 0.78 0.19 2.34
N ARG A 87 0.35 0.34 3.60
CA ARG A 87 0.19 -0.78 4.55
C ARG A 87 -0.84 -1.78 4.07
N ALA A 88 -2.04 -1.32 3.72
CA ALA A 88 -3.11 -2.19 3.22
C ALA A 88 -2.67 -2.92 1.94
N ALA A 89 -2.09 -2.21 0.98
CA ALA A 89 -1.59 -2.78 -0.27
C ALA A 89 -0.50 -3.85 -0.04
N TYR A 90 0.43 -3.61 0.90
CA TYR A 90 1.46 -4.60 1.24
C TYR A 90 0.84 -5.89 1.76
N LEU A 91 -0.08 -5.78 2.73
CA LEU A 91 -0.67 -6.95 3.38
C LEU A 91 -1.52 -7.78 2.40
N MET A 92 -2.31 -7.11 1.56
CA MET A 92 -3.10 -7.79 0.53
C MET A 92 -2.22 -8.49 -0.51
N ASP A 93 -1.14 -7.83 -1.00
CA ASP A 93 -0.17 -8.43 -1.92
C ASP A 93 0.52 -9.66 -1.31
N LYS A 94 0.87 -9.61 -0.02
CA LYS A 94 1.48 -10.75 0.69
C LYS A 94 0.50 -11.91 0.89
N ALA A 95 -0.77 -11.65 1.14
CA ALA A 95 -1.79 -12.69 1.20
C ALA A 95 -2.02 -13.34 -0.19
N GLU A 96 -2.11 -12.55 -1.24
CA GLU A 96 -2.24 -13.03 -2.62
C GLU A 96 -1.02 -13.88 -3.05
N SER A 97 0.18 -13.48 -2.65
CA SER A 97 1.41 -14.19 -2.99
C SER A 97 1.73 -15.38 -2.07
N PHE A 98 0.93 -15.64 -1.02
CA PHE A 98 1.22 -16.59 0.05
C PHE A 98 1.66 -17.98 -0.43
N LEU A 99 0.86 -18.65 -1.27
CA LEU A 99 1.19 -19.98 -1.80
C LEU A 99 2.45 -19.98 -2.65
N ARG A 100 2.60 -18.95 -3.50
CA ARG A 100 3.79 -18.80 -4.35
C ARG A 100 5.05 -18.60 -3.53
N ASP A 101 4.98 -17.79 -2.47
CA ASP A 101 6.11 -17.49 -1.60
C ASP A 101 6.46 -18.72 -0.74
N LYS A 102 5.46 -19.45 -0.23
CA LYS A 102 5.64 -20.74 0.48
C LYS A 102 6.36 -21.77 -0.40
N LEU A 103 5.89 -21.99 -1.62
CA LEU A 103 6.50 -22.93 -2.57
C LEU A 103 7.93 -22.55 -2.95
N ARG A 104 8.22 -21.25 -3.05
CA ARG A 104 9.54 -20.74 -3.43
C ARG A 104 10.46 -20.45 -2.25
N LYS A 105 10.03 -20.76 -1.02
CA LYS A 105 10.75 -20.46 0.21
C LYS A 105 11.18 -18.99 0.31
N ARG A 106 10.28 -18.07 -0.09
CA ARG A 106 10.50 -16.63 -0.01
C ARG A 106 9.89 -16.07 1.26
N TYR A 107 10.44 -14.96 1.71
CA TYR A 107 9.87 -14.23 2.83
C TYR A 107 8.43 -13.79 2.54
N ASN A 108 7.57 -14.07 3.51
CA ASN A 108 6.21 -13.60 3.57
C ASN A 108 5.84 -13.43 5.04
N VAL A 109 5.35 -12.25 5.44
CA VAL A 109 5.09 -11.92 6.84
C VAL A 109 4.09 -12.87 7.51
N PHE A 110 3.14 -13.43 6.74
CA PHE A 110 2.18 -14.41 7.27
C PHE A 110 2.83 -15.75 7.54
N LEU A 111 3.77 -16.18 6.69
CA LEU A 111 4.57 -17.38 6.92
C LEU A 111 5.49 -17.21 8.13
N ALA A 112 6.13 -16.05 8.27
CA ALA A 112 6.96 -15.72 9.44
C ALA A 112 6.15 -15.75 10.74
N ASN A 113 4.87 -15.32 10.70
CA ASN A 113 3.92 -15.42 11.81
C ASN A 113 3.36 -16.84 12.04
N GLY A 114 3.87 -17.86 11.37
CA GLY A 114 3.42 -19.25 11.56
C GLY A 114 2.08 -19.59 10.91
N ILE A 115 1.54 -18.73 10.06
CA ILE A 115 0.32 -19.04 9.30
C ILE A 115 0.66 -20.10 8.25
N THR A 116 -0.14 -21.16 8.19
CA THR A 116 0.16 -22.34 7.35
C THR A 116 -0.75 -22.48 6.14
N ASN A 117 -1.92 -21.84 6.15
CA ASN A 117 -2.91 -21.92 5.07
C ASN A 117 -3.25 -20.54 4.48
N PRO A 118 -3.62 -20.47 3.19
CA PRO A 118 -3.86 -19.21 2.51
C PRO A 118 -5.12 -18.48 3.01
N GLU A 119 -6.15 -19.20 3.46
CA GLU A 119 -7.40 -18.61 3.95
C GLU A 119 -7.15 -17.80 5.23
N ALA A 120 -6.36 -18.34 6.16
CA ALA A 120 -5.96 -17.61 7.36
C ALA A 120 -5.07 -16.41 7.05
N ALA A 121 -4.22 -16.49 6.01
CA ALA A 121 -3.41 -15.37 5.56
C ALA A 121 -4.30 -14.24 4.99
N VAL A 122 -5.29 -14.59 4.16
CA VAL A 122 -6.26 -13.64 3.61
C VAL A 122 -7.07 -12.99 4.73
N GLU A 123 -7.59 -13.76 5.67
CA GLU A 123 -8.38 -13.23 6.79
C GLU A 123 -7.54 -12.32 7.70
N SER A 124 -6.29 -12.68 7.96
CA SER A 124 -5.37 -11.83 8.71
C SER A 124 -5.05 -10.53 7.97
N ALA A 125 -4.79 -10.61 6.66
CA ALA A 125 -4.56 -9.44 5.81
C ALA A 125 -5.78 -8.51 5.81
N ARG A 126 -6.98 -9.07 5.65
CA ARG A 126 -8.25 -8.33 5.64
C ARG A 126 -8.42 -7.53 6.93
N ARG A 127 -8.25 -8.16 8.09
CA ARG A 127 -8.39 -7.48 9.40
C ARG A 127 -7.40 -6.32 9.55
N GLN A 128 -6.14 -6.54 9.20
CA GLN A 128 -5.10 -5.51 9.29
C GLN A 128 -5.32 -4.37 8.28
N ALA A 129 -5.75 -4.71 7.07
CA ALA A 129 -6.02 -3.72 6.04
C ALA A 129 -7.28 -2.90 6.34
N LEU A 130 -8.32 -3.49 6.94
CA LEU A 130 -9.49 -2.76 7.44
C LEU A 130 -9.13 -1.78 8.56
N ALA A 131 -8.24 -2.15 9.47
CA ALA A 131 -7.74 -1.22 10.48
C ALA A 131 -7.03 -0.02 9.83
N ALA A 132 -6.16 -0.26 8.84
CA ALA A 132 -5.50 0.81 8.09
C ALA A 132 -6.50 1.68 7.30
N ALA A 133 -7.57 1.07 6.74
CA ALA A 133 -8.63 1.81 6.05
C ALA A 133 -9.41 2.73 7.00
N ASN A 134 -9.70 2.27 8.22
CA ASN A 134 -10.36 3.10 9.23
C ASN A 134 -9.49 4.28 9.67
N ASP A 135 -8.18 4.06 9.85
CA ASP A 135 -7.22 5.13 10.16
C ASP A 135 -7.12 6.14 9.01
N LEU A 136 -7.14 5.66 7.76
CA LEU A 136 -7.18 6.51 6.57
C LEU A 136 -8.41 7.43 6.58
N VAL A 137 -9.61 6.88 6.84
CA VAL A 137 -10.86 7.67 6.86
C VAL A 137 -10.79 8.77 7.91
N ARG A 138 -10.20 8.50 9.09
CA ARG A 138 -9.98 9.51 10.13
C ARG A 138 -9.09 10.65 9.62
N ALA A 139 -7.96 10.32 8.98
CA ALA A 139 -7.06 11.33 8.43
C ALA A 139 -7.68 12.09 7.25
N TYR A 140 -8.42 11.41 6.39
CA TYR A 140 -9.14 11.99 5.27
C TYR A 140 -10.16 13.04 5.72
N ASN A 141 -10.88 12.79 6.81
CA ASN A 141 -11.87 13.72 7.35
C ASN A 141 -11.25 15.01 7.92
N LEU A 142 -9.93 15.04 8.15
CA LEU A 142 -9.19 16.24 8.55
C LEU A 142 -8.79 17.13 7.37
N LEU A 143 -8.96 16.66 6.13
CA LEU A 143 -8.62 17.43 4.94
C LEU A 143 -9.71 18.43 4.59
N ASP A 144 -9.30 19.67 4.30
CA ASP A 144 -10.18 20.72 3.77
C ASP A 144 -10.30 20.56 2.24
N ILE A 145 -11.21 19.71 1.81
CA ILE A 145 -11.40 19.38 0.39
C ILE A 145 -12.41 20.36 -0.23
N LYS A 146 -11.93 21.17 -1.15
CA LYS A 146 -12.75 22.21 -1.82
C LYS A 146 -13.47 21.71 -3.08
N LEU A 147 -12.89 20.74 -3.79
CA LEU A 147 -13.42 20.27 -5.07
C LEU A 147 -13.60 18.76 -5.07
N ASN A 148 -14.64 18.29 -5.78
CA ASN A 148 -14.90 16.87 -6.02
C ASN A 148 -15.01 16.01 -4.74
N ARG A 149 -15.44 16.59 -3.61
CA ARG A 149 -15.51 15.89 -2.32
C ARG A 149 -16.30 14.60 -2.42
N THR A 150 -17.50 14.60 -3.02
CA THR A 150 -18.34 13.40 -3.16
C THR A 150 -17.64 12.29 -3.92
N LEU A 151 -16.89 12.62 -4.98
CA LEU A 151 -16.11 11.63 -5.73
C LEU A 151 -14.99 11.05 -4.87
N LEU A 152 -14.28 11.89 -4.13
CA LEU A 152 -13.21 11.46 -3.24
C LEU A 152 -13.76 10.66 -2.05
N ASP A 153 -14.90 11.03 -1.49
CA ASP A 153 -15.60 10.25 -0.44
C ASP A 153 -15.90 8.81 -0.94
N ASN A 154 -16.41 8.66 -2.17
CA ASN A 154 -16.65 7.35 -2.76
C ASN A 154 -15.37 6.52 -2.92
N ILE A 155 -14.26 7.14 -3.30
CA ILE A 155 -12.98 6.44 -3.46
C ILE A 155 -12.36 6.09 -2.12
N MET A 156 -12.27 7.05 -1.21
CA MET A 156 -11.48 6.93 0.03
C MET A 156 -12.24 6.20 1.13
N ILE A 157 -13.57 6.36 1.21
CA ILE A 157 -14.40 5.76 2.25
C ILE A 157 -14.97 4.42 1.79
N LEU A 158 -15.59 4.38 0.59
CA LEU A 158 -16.25 3.18 0.09
C LEU A 158 -15.30 2.29 -0.70
N GLY A 159 -14.55 2.86 -1.64
CA GLY A 159 -13.70 2.11 -2.55
C GLY A 159 -12.60 1.32 -1.86
N LEU A 160 -11.91 1.92 -0.89
CA LEU A 160 -10.86 1.21 -0.16
C LEU A 160 -11.43 0.08 0.71
N ARG A 161 -12.56 0.33 1.38
CA ARG A 161 -13.26 -0.72 2.16
C ARG A 161 -13.68 -1.88 1.27
N HIS A 162 -14.30 -1.59 0.12
CA HIS A 162 -14.71 -2.61 -0.83
C HIS A 162 -13.51 -3.40 -1.39
N ALA A 163 -12.39 -2.73 -1.66
CA ALA A 163 -11.17 -3.39 -2.12
C ALA A 163 -10.57 -4.37 -1.10
N VAL A 164 -10.75 -4.08 0.21
CA VAL A 164 -10.23 -4.92 1.30
C VAL A 164 -11.25 -5.99 1.71
N ASP A 165 -12.53 -5.72 1.61
CA ASP A 165 -13.62 -6.61 2.01
C ASP A 165 -14.77 -6.60 0.99
N PRO A 166 -14.61 -7.30 -0.15
CA PRO A 166 -15.61 -7.34 -1.21
C PRO A 166 -16.90 -8.03 -0.81
N PHE A 167 -16.95 -8.73 0.33
CA PHE A 167 -18.15 -9.44 0.82
C PHE A 167 -19.04 -8.58 1.74
N GLN A 168 -18.69 -7.34 2.04
CA GLN A 168 -19.53 -6.42 2.83
C GLN A 168 -20.63 -5.70 2.03
N GLU A 169 -20.87 -6.09 0.78
CA GLU A 169 -21.84 -5.42 -0.10
C GLU A 169 -23.30 -5.38 0.44
N ASN A 170 -23.64 -6.14 1.49
CA ASN A 170 -25.01 -6.27 1.99
C ASN A 170 -25.26 -5.68 3.39
N GLN A 171 -24.34 -4.95 3.97
CA GLN A 171 -24.61 -4.24 5.23
C GLN A 171 -24.86 -2.75 4.96
N PRO A 172 -26.04 -2.23 5.35
CA PRO A 172 -26.28 -0.79 5.28
C PRO A 172 -25.22 -0.07 6.12
N VAL A 173 -24.51 0.87 5.51
CA VAL A 173 -23.54 1.70 6.20
C VAL A 173 -24.32 2.58 7.17
N SER A 174 -24.30 2.24 8.45
CA SER A 174 -24.84 3.13 9.49
C SER A 174 -23.87 4.32 9.62
N TRP A 175 -24.30 5.47 9.17
CA TRP A 175 -23.61 6.75 9.25
C TRP A 175 -23.81 7.41 10.63
N GLU A 176 -23.77 6.66 11.69
CA GLU A 176 -23.71 7.26 13.02
C GLU A 176 -22.29 7.71 13.30
N LEU A 177 -22.03 8.97 12.97
CA LEU A 177 -20.89 9.71 13.51
C LEU A 177 -21.18 10.03 14.98
N PRO A 178 -20.21 9.80 15.87
CA PRO A 178 -20.30 10.26 17.25
C PRO A 178 -20.24 11.79 17.32
#